data_a6c1c5e9530512d4dc9b0bcbfa45803b
#
_entry.id   a6c1c5e9530512d4dc9b0bcbfa45803b
#
_cell.length_a   1.000
_cell.length_b   1.000
_cell.length_c   1.000
_cell.angle_alpha   90.00
_cell.angle_beta   90.00
_cell.angle_gamma   90.00
#
_symmetry.space_group_name_H-M   'P 1'
#
loop_
_entity.id
_entity.type
_entity.pdbx_description
1 polymer ?
#
loop_
_entity_poly.entity_id
_entity_poly.type
_entity_poly.pdbx_seq_one_letter_code
_entity_poly.pdbx_strand_id
1 'polypeptide(L)'
;PELLTVKGKRLIDNADTIIYAGSLVNPAVLADRRPDCQVYDSAGMTLEEVLAVMQETEAQGKTTVRVHTGDASIYGAIREQLDALDKLGIPHTVVPGVSSFLAAAAAMQKEYTLPDVTQTVILTRMEGRTPVPERERLEELAKHRATMIIFLSVGRIAELAERLRTAYP
;
A
#
# COMPACT_ATOMS: atom_id res chain seq x y z
N PRO A 1 -10.27 0.48 -10.68
CA PRO A 1 -11.33 0.36 -9.65
C PRO A 1 -11.75 -1.09 -9.36
N GLU A 2 -11.80 -1.96 -10.39
CA GLU A 2 -12.32 -3.34 -10.30
C GLU A 2 -11.55 -4.26 -9.35
N LEU A 3 -10.33 -3.89 -8.95
CA LEU A 3 -9.53 -4.65 -7.99
C LEU A 3 -9.78 -4.26 -6.53
N LEU A 4 -10.77 -3.42 -6.24
CA LEU A 4 -11.24 -3.21 -4.88
C LEU A 4 -11.88 -4.48 -4.34
N THR A 5 -11.61 -4.76 -3.06
CA THR A 5 -12.38 -5.81 -2.38
C THR A 5 -13.82 -5.33 -2.18
N VAL A 6 -14.78 -6.25 -2.18
CA VAL A 6 -16.19 -5.93 -1.94
C VAL A 6 -16.38 -5.16 -0.63
N LYS A 7 -15.64 -5.55 0.44
CA LYS A 7 -15.67 -4.84 1.72
C LYS A 7 -15.12 -3.42 1.58
N GLY A 8 -13.98 -3.25 0.90
CA GLY A 8 -13.36 -1.93 0.66
C GLY A 8 -14.28 -1.01 -0.11
N LYS A 9 -14.86 -1.48 -1.22
CA LYS A 9 -15.82 -0.72 -2.04
C LYS A 9 -17.01 -0.24 -1.20
N ARG A 10 -17.64 -1.16 -0.47
CA ARG A 10 -18.79 -0.84 0.39
C ARG A 10 -18.47 0.23 1.43
N LEU A 11 -17.30 0.20 2.04
CA LEU A 11 -16.88 1.20 3.02
C LEU A 11 -16.63 2.56 2.36
N ILE A 12 -15.97 2.60 1.21
CA ILE A 12 -15.74 3.84 0.45
C ILE A 12 -17.07 4.49 0.07
N ASP A 13 -18.00 3.71 -0.46
CA ASP A 13 -19.30 4.23 -0.95
C ASP A 13 -20.17 4.78 0.17
N ASN A 14 -20.03 4.30 1.39
CA ASN A 14 -20.83 4.70 2.54
C ASN A 14 -20.08 5.61 3.53
N ALA A 15 -18.86 6.01 3.24
CA ALA A 15 -18.06 6.86 4.11
C ALA A 15 -18.66 8.25 4.27
N ASP A 16 -18.57 8.82 5.47
CA ASP A 16 -18.85 10.23 5.73
C ASP A 16 -17.65 11.11 5.39
N THR A 17 -16.45 10.59 5.64
CA THR A 17 -15.19 11.24 5.31
C THR A 17 -14.23 10.24 4.64
N ILE A 18 -13.64 10.66 3.54
CA ILE A 18 -12.59 9.91 2.84
C ILE A 18 -11.30 10.71 2.87
N ILE A 19 -10.21 10.07 3.28
CA ILE A 19 -8.85 10.60 3.15
C ILE A 19 -8.08 9.66 2.21
N TYR A 20 -7.55 10.15 1.11
CA TYR A 20 -6.85 9.32 0.13
C TYR A 20 -5.44 9.82 -0.16
N ALA A 21 -4.56 8.95 -0.63
CA ALA A 21 -3.15 9.27 -0.90
C ALA A 21 -2.98 9.80 -2.33
N GLY A 22 -3.43 11.00 -2.57
CA GLY A 22 -3.21 11.85 -3.74
C GLY A 22 -2.92 11.14 -5.06
N SER A 23 -1.74 11.37 -5.60
CA SER A 23 -1.32 10.88 -6.92
C SER A 23 -1.22 9.35 -7.07
N LEU A 24 -1.31 8.59 -5.97
CA LEU A 24 -1.18 7.14 -5.99
C LEU A 24 -2.53 6.41 -6.08
N VAL A 25 -3.63 7.09 -5.74
CA VAL A 25 -4.97 6.50 -5.77
C VAL A 25 -5.70 6.96 -7.03
N ASN A 26 -6.21 6.02 -7.83
CA ASN A 26 -7.03 6.37 -8.98
C ASN A 26 -8.37 6.98 -8.50
N PRO A 27 -8.70 8.24 -8.85
CA PRO A 27 -9.92 8.91 -8.42
C PRO A 27 -11.22 8.15 -8.75
N ALA A 28 -11.20 7.30 -9.76
CA ALA A 28 -12.36 6.48 -10.13
C ALA A 28 -12.81 5.53 -9.01
N VAL A 29 -11.96 5.21 -8.02
CA VAL A 29 -12.37 4.39 -6.87
C VAL A 29 -13.33 5.12 -5.93
N LEU A 30 -13.42 6.45 -6.05
CA LEU A 30 -14.27 7.33 -5.24
C LEU A 30 -15.55 7.77 -5.97
N ALA A 31 -15.80 7.27 -7.19
CA ALA A 31 -16.87 7.76 -8.06
C ALA A 31 -18.27 7.58 -7.45
N ASP A 32 -18.51 6.46 -6.78
CA ASP A 32 -19.82 6.10 -6.22
C ASP A 32 -20.00 6.50 -4.74
N ARG A 33 -19.09 7.33 -4.20
CA ARG A 33 -19.21 7.82 -2.83
C ARG A 33 -20.49 8.64 -2.63
N ARG A 34 -20.94 8.74 -1.41
CA ARG A 34 -22.09 9.60 -1.06
C ARG A 34 -21.85 11.05 -1.50
N PRO A 35 -22.89 11.76 -1.96
CA PRO A 35 -22.77 13.16 -2.39
C PRO A 35 -22.31 14.12 -1.27
N ASP A 36 -22.64 13.80 -0.02
CA ASP A 36 -22.31 14.57 1.19
C ASP A 36 -21.00 14.14 1.85
N CYS A 37 -20.29 13.16 1.27
CA CYS A 37 -18.99 12.68 1.76
C CYS A 37 -17.91 13.76 1.62
N GLN A 38 -17.23 14.07 2.70
CA GLN A 38 -16.07 14.94 2.68
C GLN A 38 -14.86 14.18 2.16
N VAL A 39 -14.05 14.82 1.29
CA VAL A 39 -12.90 14.15 0.65
C VAL A 39 -11.65 14.99 0.81
N TYR A 40 -10.62 14.39 1.37
CA TYR A 40 -9.32 15.02 1.62
C TYR A 40 -8.21 14.29 0.84
N ASP A 41 -7.40 15.07 0.14
CA ASP A 41 -6.15 14.59 -0.45
C ASP A 41 -5.01 14.79 0.54
N SER A 42 -4.43 13.70 1.01
CA SER A 42 -3.36 13.74 2.00
C SER A 42 -1.95 13.95 1.40
N ALA A 43 -1.82 14.21 0.12
CA ALA A 43 -0.50 14.42 -0.50
C ALA A 43 0.28 15.61 0.09
N GLY A 44 -0.43 16.62 0.60
CA GLY A 44 0.16 17.79 1.26
C GLY A 44 -0.10 17.86 2.76
N MET A 45 -0.69 16.82 3.36
CA MET A 45 -1.04 16.81 4.79
C MET A 45 0.03 16.15 5.64
N THR A 46 0.24 16.66 6.85
CA THR A 46 1.03 16.01 7.89
C THR A 46 0.22 14.87 8.54
N LEU A 47 0.88 14.05 9.36
CA LEU A 47 0.20 13.00 10.14
C LEU A 47 -0.82 13.62 11.10
N GLU A 48 -0.44 14.71 11.76
CA GLU A 48 -1.28 15.44 12.72
C GLU A 48 -2.55 15.97 12.05
N GLU A 49 -2.44 16.53 10.87
CA GLU A 49 -3.59 17.03 10.09
C GLU A 49 -4.53 15.90 9.67
N VAL A 50 -3.97 14.76 9.26
CA VAL A 50 -4.77 13.56 8.95
C VAL A 50 -5.52 13.06 10.17
N LEU A 51 -4.83 12.99 11.32
CA LEU A 51 -5.44 12.55 12.58
C LEU A 51 -6.49 13.54 13.08
N ALA A 52 -6.29 14.84 12.90
CA ALA A 52 -7.28 15.86 13.27
C ALA A 52 -8.60 15.67 12.51
N VAL A 53 -8.53 15.40 11.22
CA VAL A 53 -9.73 15.09 10.40
C VAL A 53 -10.43 13.82 10.89
N MET A 54 -9.68 12.78 11.25
CA MET A 54 -10.25 11.54 11.79
C MET A 54 -10.94 11.76 13.13
N GLN A 55 -10.30 12.54 14.04
CA GLN A 55 -10.87 12.89 15.35
C GLN A 55 -12.16 13.72 15.23
N GLU A 56 -12.16 14.72 14.35
CA GLU A 56 -13.33 15.54 14.11
C GLU A 56 -14.50 14.73 13.56
N THR A 57 -14.24 13.81 12.64
CA THR A 57 -15.25 12.90 12.07
C THR A 57 -15.79 11.96 13.16
N GLU A 58 -14.93 11.36 13.97
CA GLU A 58 -15.30 10.46 15.08
C GLU A 58 -16.15 11.20 16.13
N ALA A 59 -15.76 12.43 16.49
CA ALA A 59 -16.51 13.25 17.45
C ALA A 59 -17.95 13.55 17.02
N GLN A 60 -18.22 13.46 15.72
CA GLN A 60 -19.57 13.59 15.13
C GLN A 60 -20.31 12.24 15.03
N GLY A 61 -19.74 11.14 15.51
CA GLY A 61 -20.30 9.79 15.37
C GLY A 61 -20.31 9.29 13.92
N LYS A 62 -19.40 9.80 13.09
CA LYS A 62 -19.28 9.50 11.66
C LYS A 62 -18.07 8.61 11.35
N THR A 63 -18.05 8.04 10.16
CA THR A 63 -17.02 7.10 9.72
C THR A 63 -16.03 7.74 8.76
N THR A 64 -14.74 7.65 9.09
CA THR A 64 -13.65 7.98 8.17
C THR A 64 -13.15 6.72 7.45
N VAL A 65 -12.94 6.81 6.15
CA VAL A 65 -12.24 5.79 5.36
C VAL A 65 -10.92 6.35 4.84
N ARG A 66 -9.81 5.74 5.29
CA ARG A 66 -8.47 6.03 4.77
C ARG A 66 -8.17 5.12 3.59
N VAL A 67 -8.07 5.68 2.39
CA VAL A 67 -7.84 4.92 1.15
C VAL A 67 -6.35 4.89 0.82
N HIS A 68 -5.81 3.68 0.71
CA HIS A 68 -4.44 3.39 0.27
C HIS A 68 -4.44 2.70 -1.09
N THR A 69 -3.30 2.66 -1.76
CA THR A 69 -3.09 1.84 -2.96
C THR A 69 -2.75 0.40 -2.58
N GLY A 70 -3.24 -0.55 -3.36
CA GLY A 70 -2.94 -1.97 -3.17
C GLY A 70 -3.44 -2.49 -1.82
N ASP A 71 -2.53 -3.01 -1.01
CA ASP A 71 -2.79 -3.45 0.36
C ASP A 71 -2.04 -2.55 1.34
N ALA A 72 -2.73 -2.02 2.33
CA ALA A 72 -2.18 -1.06 3.28
C ALA A 72 -1.08 -1.65 4.19
N SER A 73 -1.04 -2.97 4.36
CA SER A 73 -0.03 -3.66 5.16
C SER A 73 1.34 -3.76 4.47
N ILE A 74 1.40 -3.51 3.15
CA ILE A 74 2.64 -3.58 2.37
C ILE A 74 3.05 -2.16 1.96
N TYR A 75 4.05 -1.62 2.64
CA TYR A 75 4.58 -0.26 2.43
C TYR A 75 3.54 0.87 2.52
N GLY A 76 2.41 0.63 3.19
CA GLY A 76 1.33 1.61 3.37
C GLY A 76 1.59 2.68 4.43
N ALA A 77 2.67 2.57 5.22
CA ALA A 77 3.01 3.50 6.31
C ALA A 77 1.85 3.74 7.30
N ILE A 78 1.08 2.68 7.60
CA ILE A 78 -0.12 2.79 8.44
C ILE A 78 0.18 2.69 9.94
N ARG A 79 1.34 2.16 10.34
CA ARG A 79 1.64 1.87 11.74
C ARG A 79 1.51 3.10 12.64
N GLU A 80 2.12 4.21 12.25
CA GLU A 80 2.10 5.45 13.04
C GLU A 80 0.70 6.00 13.21
N GLN A 81 -0.15 5.85 12.18
CA GLN A 81 -1.56 6.23 12.24
C GLN A 81 -2.33 5.32 13.20
N LEU A 82 -2.14 3.99 13.11
CA LEU A 82 -2.81 3.03 14.00
C LEU A 82 -2.40 3.25 15.45
N ASP A 83 -1.09 3.39 15.72
CA ASP A 83 -0.56 3.68 17.07
C ASP A 83 -1.15 4.98 17.65
N ALA A 84 -1.40 5.98 16.81
CA ALA A 84 -2.00 7.24 17.24
C ALA A 84 -3.52 7.08 17.50
N LEU A 85 -4.24 6.36 16.66
CA LEU A 85 -5.66 6.07 16.85
C LEU A 85 -5.91 5.27 18.11
N ASP A 86 -5.04 4.29 18.42
CA ASP A 86 -5.09 3.53 19.68
C ASP A 86 -4.94 4.44 20.90
N LYS A 87 -3.97 5.36 20.87
CA LYS A 87 -3.77 6.33 21.96
C LYS A 87 -4.95 7.28 22.14
N LEU A 88 -5.65 7.59 21.07
CA LEU A 88 -6.84 8.44 21.07
C LEU A 88 -8.12 7.67 21.42
N GLY A 89 -8.06 6.34 21.54
CA GLY A 89 -9.22 5.49 21.78
C GLY A 89 -10.21 5.43 20.61
N ILE A 90 -9.75 5.71 19.38
CA ILE A 90 -10.59 5.70 18.19
C ILE A 90 -10.62 4.28 17.61
N PRO A 91 -11.79 3.62 17.58
CA PRO A 91 -11.92 2.28 16.99
C PRO A 91 -11.56 2.29 15.50
N HIS A 92 -10.75 1.34 15.07
CA HIS A 92 -10.35 1.25 13.67
C HIS A 92 -10.23 -0.19 13.18
N THR A 93 -10.25 -0.38 11.87
CA THR A 93 -10.12 -1.69 11.21
C THR A 93 -9.32 -1.54 9.93
N VAL A 94 -8.36 -2.43 9.71
CA VAL A 94 -7.65 -2.54 8.44
C VAL A 94 -8.40 -3.51 7.53
N VAL A 95 -8.66 -3.07 6.30
CA VAL A 95 -9.33 -3.88 5.27
C VAL A 95 -8.28 -4.28 4.24
N PRO A 96 -8.08 -5.59 4.00
CA PRO A 96 -7.15 -6.07 2.98
C PRO A 96 -7.50 -5.56 1.59
N GLY A 97 -6.48 -5.34 0.78
CA GLY A 97 -6.59 -4.96 -0.62
C GLY A 97 -5.86 -5.92 -1.56
N VAL A 98 -5.98 -5.69 -2.85
CA VAL A 98 -5.20 -6.40 -3.87
C VAL A 98 -3.91 -5.63 -4.11
N SER A 99 -2.80 -6.16 -3.63
CA SER A 99 -1.49 -5.52 -3.81
C SER A 99 -1.07 -5.48 -5.28
N SER A 100 -0.35 -4.42 -5.66
CA SER A 100 0.07 -4.17 -7.04
C SER A 100 0.85 -5.32 -7.67
N PHE A 101 1.62 -6.09 -6.90
CA PHE A 101 2.35 -7.23 -7.44
C PHE A 101 1.42 -8.37 -7.89
N LEU A 102 0.30 -8.58 -7.20
CA LEU A 102 -0.71 -9.57 -7.62
C LEU A 102 -1.42 -9.11 -8.91
N ALA A 103 -1.74 -7.82 -9.01
CA ALA A 103 -2.29 -7.23 -10.22
C ALA A 103 -1.30 -7.34 -11.40
N ALA A 104 0.00 -7.15 -11.14
CA ALA A 104 1.05 -7.32 -12.15
C ALA A 104 1.16 -8.77 -12.62
N ALA A 105 1.11 -9.76 -11.71
CA ALA A 105 1.09 -11.17 -12.08
C ALA A 105 -0.09 -11.52 -13.00
N ALA A 106 -1.28 -11.05 -12.64
CA ALA A 106 -2.48 -11.25 -13.46
C ALA A 106 -2.35 -10.62 -14.85
N ALA A 107 -1.85 -9.38 -14.94
CA ALA A 107 -1.64 -8.68 -16.20
C ALA A 107 -0.59 -9.38 -17.10
N MET A 108 0.42 -9.97 -16.50
CA MET A 108 1.46 -10.74 -17.21
C MET A 108 1.05 -12.20 -17.46
N GLN A 109 -0.08 -12.65 -16.92
CA GLN A 109 -0.51 -14.06 -16.94
C GLN A 109 0.59 -15.00 -16.40
N LYS A 110 1.21 -14.63 -15.27
CA LYS A 110 2.30 -15.37 -14.64
C LYS A 110 1.95 -15.78 -13.24
N GLU A 111 2.44 -16.94 -12.84
CA GLU A 111 2.51 -17.40 -11.47
C GLU A 111 3.90 -17.14 -10.92
N TYR A 112 4.01 -16.68 -9.67
CA TYR A 112 5.29 -16.40 -9.04
C TYR A 112 5.94 -17.62 -8.40
N THR A 113 5.14 -18.65 -8.11
CA THR A 113 5.56 -19.88 -7.43
C THR A 113 5.52 -21.03 -8.42
N LEU A 114 6.69 -21.40 -8.97
CA LEU A 114 6.80 -22.43 -10.00
C LEU A 114 7.52 -23.67 -9.44
N PRO A 115 6.94 -24.89 -9.62
CA PRO A 115 7.64 -26.13 -9.31
C PRO A 115 8.99 -26.19 -10.01
N ASP A 116 9.99 -26.71 -9.34
CA ASP A 116 11.37 -26.91 -9.83
C ASP A 116 12.14 -25.61 -10.22
N VAL A 117 11.50 -24.44 -10.09
CA VAL A 117 12.12 -23.13 -10.30
C VAL A 117 12.27 -22.40 -8.97
N THR A 118 11.15 -21.96 -8.38
CA THR A 118 11.12 -21.35 -7.05
C THR A 118 9.72 -21.41 -6.44
N GLN A 119 9.65 -21.75 -5.18
CA GLN A 119 8.42 -21.78 -4.39
C GLN A 119 8.34 -20.58 -3.42
N THR A 120 9.37 -19.72 -3.43
CA THR A 120 9.50 -18.60 -2.50
C THR A 120 9.35 -17.28 -3.23
N VAL A 121 8.60 -16.35 -2.63
CA VAL A 121 8.46 -14.97 -3.09
C VAL A 121 8.99 -14.03 -2.00
N ILE A 122 9.95 -13.21 -2.35
CA ILE A 122 10.54 -12.18 -1.48
C ILE A 122 9.94 -10.83 -1.86
N LEU A 123 9.22 -10.21 -0.93
CA LEU A 123 8.75 -8.83 -1.06
C LEU A 123 9.76 -7.89 -0.41
N THR A 124 10.33 -6.98 -1.18
CA THR A 124 11.36 -6.06 -0.71
C THR A 124 11.32 -4.73 -1.44
N ARG A 125 12.24 -3.85 -1.13
CA ARG A 125 12.50 -2.57 -1.83
C ARG A 125 13.99 -2.29 -1.89
N MET A 126 14.39 -1.41 -2.79
CA MET A 126 15.73 -0.82 -2.72
C MET A 126 15.81 0.16 -1.54
N GLU A 127 17.00 0.31 -1.00
CA GLU A 127 17.30 1.43 -0.11
C GLU A 127 17.01 2.78 -0.79
N GLY A 128 16.45 3.72 -0.03
CA GLY A 128 16.14 5.06 -0.49
C GLY A 128 16.43 6.07 0.61
N ARG A 129 15.51 6.99 0.89
CA ARG A 129 15.63 7.92 2.02
C ARG A 129 15.78 7.20 3.36
N THR A 130 15.13 6.04 3.49
CA THR A 130 15.30 5.15 4.63
C THR A 130 16.19 3.98 4.23
N PRO A 131 17.17 3.61 5.05
CA PRO A 131 18.02 2.45 4.79
C PRO A 131 17.21 1.15 4.86
N VAL A 132 17.80 0.08 4.33
CA VAL A 132 17.37 -1.31 4.62
C VAL A 132 18.42 -1.97 5.51
N PRO A 133 18.03 -2.94 6.36
CA PRO A 133 18.99 -3.72 7.12
C PRO A 133 20.02 -4.39 6.20
N GLU A 134 21.27 -4.53 6.64
CA GLU A 134 22.33 -5.06 5.79
C GLU A 134 21.99 -6.44 5.21
N ARG A 135 21.41 -7.32 6.03
CA ARG A 135 20.94 -8.65 5.62
C ARG A 135 19.78 -8.64 4.62
N GLU A 136 19.15 -7.49 4.40
CA GLU A 136 18.02 -7.29 3.49
C GLU A 136 18.42 -6.49 2.24
N ARG A 137 19.71 -6.27 2.02
CA ARG A 137 20.21 -5.71 0.77
C ARG A 137 19.84 -6.61 -0.40
N LEU A 138 19.61 -6.02 -1.56
CA LEU A 138 19.20 -6.77 -2.76
C LEU A 138 20.13 -7.92 -3.08
N GLU A 139 21.45 -7.70 -2.97
CA GLU A 139 22.48 -8.69 -3.25
C GLU A 139 22.41 -9.89 -2.29
N GLU A 140 22.10 -9.63 -1.01
CA GLU A 140 21.94 -10.68 -0.01
C GLU A 140 20.66 -11.50 -0.27
N LEU A 141 19.55 -10.83 -0.53
CA LEU A 141 18.28 -11.49 -0.84
C LEU A 141 18.36 -12.26 -2.17
N ALA A 142 19.07 -11.74 -3.16
CA ALA A 142 19.24 -12.35 -4.47
C ALA A 142 19.98 -13.70 -4.43
N LYS A 143 20.81 -13.94 -3.40
CA LYS A 143 21.48 -15.23 -3.19
C LYS A 143 20.52 -16.41 -3.05
N HIS A 144 19.27 -16.13 -2.61
CA HIS A 144 18.23 -17.15 -2.52
C HIS A 144 17.68 -17.60 -3.88
N ARG A 145 17.93 -16.84 -4.95
CA ARG A 145 17.38 -17.08 -6.30
C ARG A 145 15.87 -17.31 -6.32
N ALA A 146 15.17 -16.72 -5.36
CA ALA A 146 13.72 -16.73 -5.25
C ALA A 146 13.09 -15.70 -6.21
N THR A 147 11.79 -15.81 -6.46
CA THR A 147 11.08 -14.70 -7.11
C THR A 147 11.15 -13.46 -6.23
N MET A 148 11.63 -12.34 -6.78
CA MET A 148 11.73 -11.09 -6.03
C MET A 148 10.72 -10.06 -6.56
N ILE A 149 9.94 -9.49 -5.67
CA ILE A 149 9.01 -8.39 -5.92
C ILE A 149 9.61 -7.15 -5.26
N ILE A 150 10.02 -6.17 -6.09
CA ILE A 150 10.78 -5.04 -5.60
C ILE A 150 9.95 -3.76 -5.74
N PHE A 151 9.43 -3.30 -4.60
CA PHE A 151 8.58 -2.12 -4.52
C PHE A 151 9.37 -0.81 -4.58
N LEU A 152 8.70 0.29 -4.89
CA LEU A 152 9.20 1.68 -4.80
C LEU A 152 10.50 1.94 -5.58
N SER A 153 10.79 1.14 -6.62
CA SER A 153 12.10 1.14 -7.29
C SER A 153 12.02 1.35 -8.81
N VAL A 154 10.84 1.60 -9.37
CA VAL A 154 10.65 1.71 -10.82
C VAL A 154 11.50 2.84 -11.44
N GLY A 155 11.68 3.96 -10.74
CA GLY A 155 12.53 5.07 -11.21
C GLY A 155 14.02 4.75 -11.25
N ARG A 156 14.44 3.59 -10.69
CA ARG A 156 15.83 3.11 -10.64
C ARG A 156 15.97 1.73 -11.29
N ILE A 157 15.11 1.40 -12.25
CA ILE A 157 15.04 0.05 -12.85
C ILE A 157 16.36 -0.39 -13.49
N ALA A 158 17.11 0.52 -14.10
CA ALA A 158 18.40 0.18 -14.72
C ALA A 158 19.46 -0.21 -13.67
N GLU A 159 19.54 0.56 -12.58
CA GLU A 159 20.43 0.23 -11.45
C GLU A 159 20.02 -1.09 -10.78
N LEU A 160 18.73 -1.28 -10.58
CA LEU A 160 18.17 -2.52 -10.03
C LEU A 160 18.57 -3.73 -10.88
N ALA A 161 18.39 -3.66 -12.18
CA ALA A 161 18.73 -4.74 -13.10
C ALA A 161 20.23 -5.07 -13.04
N GLU A 162 21.09 -4.04 -13.00
CA GLU A 162 22.54 -4.24 -12.91
C GLU A 162 22.95 -4.94 -11.61
N ARG A 163 22.39 -4.52 -10.49
CA ARG A 163 22.67 -5.12 -9.17
C ARG A 163 22.22 -6.58 -9.07
N LEU A 164 21.18 -6.96 -9.79
CA LEU A 164 20.64 -8.33 -9.76
C LEU A 164 21.33 -9.29 -10.74
N ARG A 165 22.06 -8.80 -11.75
CA ARG A 165 22.70 -9.63 -12.78
C ARG A 165 23.68 -10.68 -12.24
N THR A 166 24.25 -10.46 -11.07
CA THR A 166 25.16 -11.43 -10.43
C THR A 166 24.43 -12.70 -9.96
N ALA A 167 23.13 -12.62 -9.72
CA ALA A 167 22.33 -13.73 -9.20
C ALA A 167 21.29 -14.24 -10.22
N TYR A 168 20.78 -13.34 -11.05
CA TYR A 168 19.77 -13.64 -12.08
C TYR A 168 20.38 -13.37 -13.46
N PRO A 169 20.61 -14.40 -14.29
CA PRO A 169 21.15 -14.27 -15.66
C PRO A 169 20.22 -13.52 -16.60
#